data_41089673656651560124dc5c6c24bdb4
#
_entry.id   41089673656651560124dc5c6c24bdb4
#
_cell.length_a   1.000
_cell.length_b   1.000
_cell.length_c   1.000
_cell.angle_alpha   90.00
_cell.angle_beta   90.00
_cell.angle_gamma   90.00
#
_symmetry.space_group_name_H-M   'P 1'
#
loop_
_entity.id
_entity.type
_entity.pdbx_description
1 polymer ?
#
loop_
_entity_poly.entity_id
_entity_poly.type
_entity_poly.pdbx_seq_one_letter_code
_entity_poly.pdbx_strand_id
1 'polypeptide(L)'
;MRVKWFPILAITTSLLTVGLIVFGAVVRVTDSGLGCGNEWPLCHGSIIPPLDNLTAWIEWLHRLFAVAIGLFGLSMLAIAIVAYRKQNRRVLVITVIAAGLFALQSALGALVVVLDLPPTAVTLHLGTAMLLLGALLTAAVTTLYRPRHRYERDNFTLLIYITTALSLVVIVSGALVRGSGASLACTDWPLCNGEFLPFQQGAWATIHMLHRVIVVGLGISLFFVVAAAWRSQRDGQMRLLSLIALGLYLAQAGVGAMFVISGAAPLWGAAHVGMASGTWAVLIVLSAFETLSHGQVQQQNEWQPQSEPLPSS
;
A
#
# COMPACT_ATOMS: atom_id res chain seq x y z
N MET A 1 24.61 -17.65 -5.49
CA MET A 1 24.95 -16.34 -6.11
C MET A 1 23.84 -15.34 -5.79
N ARG A 2 24.11 -14.22 -5.08
CA ARG A 2 23.07 -13.19 -4.85
C ARG A 2 22.85 -12.46 -6.17
N VAL A 3 21.63 -12.47 -6.67
CA VAL A 3 21.29 -11.69 -7.88
C VAL A 3 21.13 -10.23 -7.46
N LYS A 4 22.19 -9.43 -7.66
CA LYS A 4 22.23 -8.01 -7.23
C LYS A 4 21.13 -7.13 -7.86
N TRP A 5 20.68 -7.51 -9.05
CA TRP A 5 19.69 -6.73 -9.82
C TRP A 5 18.25 -6.90 -9.35
N PHE A 6 17.90 -8.07 -8.75
CA PHE A 6 16.53 -8.32 -8.33
C PHE A 6 16.00 -7.30 -7.29
N PRO A 7 16.72 -7.00 -6.18
CA PRO A 7 16.22 -6.01 -5.22
C PRO A 7 16.12 -4.60 -5.80
N ILE A 8 17.04 -4.21 -6.68
CA ILE A 8 16.98 -2.91 -7.37
C ILE A 8 15.71 -2.86 -8.23
N LEU A 9 15.49 -3.89 -9.03
CA LEU A 9 14.31 -3.99 -9.89
C LEU A 9 13.01 -3.98 -9.06
N ALA A 10 12.98 -4.71 -7.93
CA ALA A 10 11.82 -4.76 -7.04
C ALA A 10 11.52 -3.39 -6.41
N ILE A 11 12.53 -2.64 -5.96
CA ILE A 11 12.36 -1.28 -5.43
C ILE A 11 11.88 -0.35 -6.55
N THR A 12 12.53 -0.38 -7.71
CA THR A 12 12.16 0.48 -8.85
C THR A 12 10.71 0.22 -9.27
N THR A 13 10.31 -1.05 -9.39
CA THR A 13 8.92 -1.42 -9.73
C THR A 13 7.94 -0.93 -8.65
N SER A 14 8.30 -1.05 -7.36
CA SER A 14 7.47 -0.55 -6.26
C SER A 14 7.30 0.97 -6.32
N LEU A 15 8.37 1.73 -6.56
CA LEU A 15 8.33 3.20 -6.68
C LEU A 15 7.50 3.64 -7.89
N LEU A 16 7.68 2.99 -9.03
CA LEU A 16 6.87 3.22 -10.24
C LEU A 16 5.39 2.89 -9.98
N THR A 17 5.10 1.83 -9.22
CA THR A 17 3.73 1.47 -8.85
C THR A 17 3.10 2.53 -7.93
N VAL A 18 3.82 3.08 -6.95
CA VAL A 18 3.35 4.23 -6.15
C VAL A 18 3.06 5.42 -7.07
N GLY A 19 3.99 5.75 -7.97
CA GLY A 19 3.80 6.82 -8.95
C GLY A 19 2.56 6.62 -9.82
N LEU A 20 2.31 5.38 -10.27
CA LEU A 20 1.14 5.05 -11.07
C LEU A 20 -0.17 5.12 -10.27
N ILE A 21 -0.16 4.74 -8.98
CA ILE A 21 -1.32 4.90 -8.09
C ILE A 21 -1.67 6.39 -7.92
N VAL A 22 -0.66 7.24 -7.69
CA VAL A 22 -0.86 8.70 -7.61
C VAL A 22 -1.36 9.26 -8.94
N PHE A 23 -0.80 8.80 -10.05
CA PHE A 23 -1.25 9.21 -11.37
C PHE A 23 -2.67 8.72 -11.67
N GLY A 24 -3.06 7.53 -11.23
CA GLY A 24 -4.46 7.07 -11.27
C GLY A 24 -5.41 7.95 -10.46
N ALA A 25 -4.95 8.50 -9.34
CA ALA A 25 -5.72 9.52 -8.63
C ALA A 25 -5.85 10.82 -9.44
N VAL A 26 -4.80 11.24 -10.16
CA VAL A 26 -4.88 12.38 -11.09
C VAL A 26 -5.91 12.11 -12.18
N VAL A 27 -5.86 10.93 -12.84
CA VAL A 27 -6.88 10.51 -13.82
C VAL A 27 -8.30 10.68 -13.25
N ARG A 28 -8.50 10.30 -11.99
CA ARG A 28 -9.81 10.36 -11.34
C ARG A 28 -10.26 11.78 -10.97
N VAL A 29 -9.36 12.64 -10.48
CA VAL A 29 -9.69 14.01 -10.05
C VAL A 29 -9.78 15.00 -11.20
N THR A 30 -9.25 14.64 -12.38
CA THR A 30 -9.38 15.43 -13.63
C THR A 30 -10.50 14.91 -14.54
N ASP A 31 -11.32 13.96 -14.05
CA ASP A 31 -12.39 13.30 -14.79
C ASP A 31 -11.91 12.71 -16.15
N SER A 32 -10.63 12.27 -16.18
CA SER A 32 -9.98 11.72 -17.37
C SER A 32 -10.18 10.21 -17.53
N GLY A 33 -10.95 9.55 -16.65
CA GLY A 33 -11.07 8.08 -16.63
C GLY A 33 -11.80 7.48 -17.83
N LEU A 34 -12.49 8.29 -18.63
CA LEU A 34 -13.09 7.94 -19.92
C LEU A 34 -12.61 8.89 -21.03
N GLY A 35 -11.42 9.45 -20.88
CA GLY A 35 -10.83 10.34 -21.91
C GLY A 35 -10.62 9.65 -23.26
N CYS A 36 -10.40 8.33 -23.25
CA CYS A 36 -10.34 7.46 -24.44
C CYS A 36 -11.70 6.83 -24.81
N GLY A 37 -12.81 7.26 -24.20
CA GLY A 37 -14.08 6.57 -24.27
C GLY A 37 -14.09 5.28 -23.44
N ASN A 38 -15.08 4.41 -23.69
CA ASN A 38 -15.18 3.10 -23.02
C ASN A 38 -14.49 1.97 -23.81
N GLU A 39 -13.58 2.33 -24.70
CA GLU A 39 -12.80 1.37 -25.50
C GLU A 39 -11.51 0.95 -24.77
N TRP A 40 -11.18 -0.32 -24.91
CA TRP A 40 -9.92 -0.86 -24.42
C TRP A 40 -9.43 -1.98 -25.34
N PRO A 41 -8.16 -2.04 -25.75
CA PRO A 41 -7.02 -1.16 -25.39
C PRO A 41 -6.91 0.15 -26.20
N LEU A 42 -7.78 0.36 -27.19
CA LEU A 42 -7.74 1.51 -28.08
C LEU A 42 -8.22 2.81 -27.38
N CYS A 43 -7.99 3.94 -28.05
CA CYS A 43 -8.41 5.27 -27.64
C CYS A 43 -9.08 5.92 -28.87
N HIS A 44 -10.42 6.03 -28.85
CA HIS A 44 -11.20 6.50 -29.99
C HIS A 44 -10.87 5.79 -31.31
N GLY A 45 -10.79 4.45 -31.27
CA GLY A 45 -10.47 3.60 -32.43
C GLY A 45 -8.99 3.60 -32.83
N SER A 46 -8.12 4.34 -32.15
CA SER A 46 -6.69 4.49 -32.45
C SER A 46 -5.80 4.00 -31.32
N ILE A 47 -4.53 3.69 -31.62
CA ILE A 47 -3.53 3.36 -30.56
C ILE A 47 -3.08 4.63 -29.83
N ILE A 48 -3.00 5.76 -30.52
CA ILE A 48 -2.55 7.05 -30.00
C ILE A 48 -3.74 7.99 -29.95
N PRO A 49 -3.99 8.69 -28.82
CA PRO A 49 -5.11 9.62 -28.70
C PRO A 49 -4.97 10.85 -29.59
N PRO A 50 -6.07 11.55 -29.93
CA PRO A 50 -6.03 12.83 -30.63
C PRO A 50 -5.19 13.87 -29.86
N LEU A 51 -4.39 14.67 -30.58
CA LEU A 51 -3.43 15.62 -29.95
C LEU A 51 -4.09 16.73 -29.15
N ASP A 52 -5.32 17.08 -29.46
CA ASP A 52 -6.12 18.13 -28.84
C ASP A 52 -6.93 17.67 -27.62
N ASN A 53 -6.94 16.37 -27.31
CA ASN A 53 -7.73 15.82 -26.20
C ASN A 53 -6.84 15.51 -24.99
N LEU A 54 -6.73 16.46 -24.05
CA LEU A 54 -5.89 16.33 -22.85
C LEU A 54 -6.34 15.18 -21.94
N THR A 55 -7.66 14.97 -21.75
CA THR A 55 -8.16 13.90 -20.89
C THR A 55 -7.84 12.52 -21.47
N ALA A 56 -7.90 12.36 -22.78
CA ALA A 56 -7.47 11.14 -23.45
C ALA A 56 -5.96 10.87 -23.26
N TRP A 57 -5.12 11.91 -23.31
CA TRP A 57 -3.68 11.78 -23.04
C TRP A 57 -3.39 11.38 -21.61
N ILE A 58 -4.09 11.93 -20.62
CA ILE A 58 -3.92 11.58 -19.22
C ILE A 58 -4.26 10.09 -19.00
N GLU A 59 -5.38 9.61 -19.54
CA GLU A 59 -5.76 8.20 -19.42
C GLU A 59 -4.78 7.28 -20.16
N TRP A 60 -4.42 7.64 -21.40
CA TRP A 60 -3.51 6.84 -22.23
C TRP A 60 -2.12 6.71 -21.60
N LEU A 61 -1.57 7.80 -21.06
CA LEU A 61 -0.31 7.77 -20.33
C LEU A 61 -0.37 6.86 -19.10
N HIS A 62 -1.50 6.87 -18.36
CA HIS A 62 -1.70 5.94 -17.25
C HIS A 62 -1.64 4.48 -17.73
N ARG A 63 -2.30 4.14 -18.84
CA ARG A 63 -2.22 2.81 -19.44
C ARG A 63 -0.80 2.47 -19.90
N LEU A 64 -0.09 3.41 -20.53
CA LEU A 64 1.29 3.21 -21.00
C LEU A 64 2.26 2.95 -19.83
N PHE A 65 2.16 3.71 -18.74
CA PHE A 65 2.97 3.46 -17.54
C PHE A 65 2.64 2.10 -16.91
N ALA A 66 1.39 1.65 -16.94
CA ALA A 66 1.03 0.31 -16.50
C ALA A 66 1.73 -0.78 -17.33
N VAL A 67 1.79 -0.63 -18.67
CA VAL A 67 2.53 -1.55 -19.54
C VAL A 67 4.02 -1.56 -19.17
N ALA A 68 4.65 -0.40 -18.97
CA ALA A 68 6.05 -0.32 -18.58
C ALA A 68 6.30 -1.05 -17.23
N ILE A 69 5.46 -0.84 -16.23
CA ILE A 69 5.56 -1.54 -14.92
C ILE A 69 5.36 -3.05 -15.12
N GLY A 70 4.47 -3.47 -16.01
CA GLY A 70 4.27 -4.89 -16.37
C GLY A 70 5.54 -5.54 -16.91
N LEU A 71 6.29 -4.85 -17.77
CA LEU A 71 7.57 -5.34 -18.28
C LEU A 71 8.63 -5.50 -17.16
N PHE A 72 8.70 -4.56 -16.22
CA PHE A 72 9.53 -4.70 -15.02
C PHE A 72 9.09 -5.90 -14.16
N GLY A 73 7.77 -6.08 -13.95
CA GLY A 73 7.20 -7.20 -13.21
C GLY A 73 7.51 -8.56 -13.85
N LEU A 74 7.39 -8.67 -15.18
CA LEU A 74 7.76 -9.87 -15.93
C LEU A 74 9.25 -10.17 -15.82
N SER A 75 10.10 -9.15 -15.86
CA SER A 75 11.54 -9.29 -15.65
C SER A 75 11.86 -9.80 -14.23
N MET A 76 11.17 -9.27 -13.21
CA MET A 76 11.27 -9.78 -11.84
C MET A 76 10.86 -11.25 -11.74
N LEU A 77 9.75 -11.62 -12.38
CA LEU A 77 9.26 -13.01 -12.38
C LEU A 77 10.26 -13.95 -13.04
N ALA A 78 10.80 -13.59 -14.20
CA ALA A 78 11.82 -14.37 -14.90
C ALA A 78 13.07 -14.60 -14.02
N ILE A 79 13.60 -13.53 -13.40
CA ILE A 79 14.73 -13.63 -12.48
C ILE A 79 14.37 -14.49 -11.26
N ALA A 80 13.17 -14.36 -10.71
CA ALA A 80 12.74 -15.13 -9.54
C ALA A 80 12.67 -16.63 -9.86
N ILE A 81 12.16 -17.02 -11.03
CA ILE A 81 12.09 -18.41 -11.48
C ILE A 81 13.50 -18.99 -11.67
N VAL A 82 14.39 -18.27 -12.32
CA VAL A 82 15.74 -18.76 -12.62
C VAL A 82 16.62 -18.81 -11.36
N ALA A 83 16.64 -17.75 -10.57
CA ALA A 83 17.61 -17.57 -9.49
C ALA A 83 17.11 -18.04 -8.12
N TYR A 84 15.81 -17.87 -7.81
CA TYR A 84 15.30 -18.10 -6.46
C TYR A 84 14.54 -19.42 -6.28
N ARG A 85 14.27 -20.18 -7.34
CA ARG A 85 13.53 -21.45 -7.26
C ARG A 85 14.17 -22.43 -6.25
N LYS A 86 15.50 -22.51 -6.22
CA LYS A 86 16.26 -23.40 -5.31
C LYS A 86 16.86 -22.66 -4.10
N GLN A 87 17.11 -21.36 -4.20
CA GLN A 87 17.84 -20.59 -3.18
C GLN A 87 16.93 -19.98 -2.11
N ASN A 88 15.78 -19.43 -2.52
CA ASN A 88 14.82 -18.78 -1.62
C ASN A 88 13.40 -18.84 -2.19
N ARG A 89 12.72 -19.95 -1.92
CA ARG A 89 11.35 -20.18 -2.41
C ARG A 89 10.36 -19.10 -1.97
N ARG A 90 10.61 -18.40 -0.85
CA ARG A 90 9.74 -17.30 -0.39
C ARG A 90 9.74 -16.16 -1.40
N VAL A 91 10.91 -15.74 -1.90
CA VAL A 91 11.02 -14.69 -2.92
C VAL A 91 10.26 -15.08 -4.18
N LEU A 92 10.42 -16.34 -4.65
CA LEU A 92 9.69 -16.82 -5.83
C LEU A 92 8.17 -16.76 -5.62
N VAL A 93 7.67 -17.29 -4.50
CA VAL A 93 6.23 -17.32 -4.21
C VAL A 93 5.64 -15.91 -4.15
N ILE A 94 6.31 -14.98 -3.45
CA ILE A 94 5.85 -13.59 -3.35
C ILE A 94 5.85 -12.92 -4.74
N THR A 95 6.87 -13.18 -5.57
CA THR A 95 6.93 -12.62 -6.94
C THR A 95 5.85 -13.20 -7.85
N VAL A 96 5.52 -14.49 -7.72
CA VAL A 96 4.39 -15.11 -8.44
C VAL A 96 3.06 -14.50 -8.00
N ILE A 97 2.87 -14.27 -6.70
CA ILE A 97 1.68 -13.56 -6.19
C ILE A 97 1.61 -12.15 -6.78
N ALA A 98 2.72 -11.40 -6.79
CA ALA A 98 2.77 -10.06 -7.39
C ALA A 98 2.42 -10.09 -8.89
N ALA A 99 2.91 -11.07 -9.65
CA ALA A 99 2.56 -11.22 -11.07
C ALA A 99 1.07 -11.54 -11.27
N GLY A 100 0.48 -12.41 -10.43
CA GLY A 100 -0.95 -12.69 -10.44
C GLY A 100 -1.81 -11.47 -10.10
N LEU A 101 -1.38 -10.69 -9.07
CA LEU A 101 -2.03 -9.44 -8.71
C LEU A 101 -1.92 -8.39 -9.83
N PHE A 102 -0.79 -8.33 -10.54
CA PHE A 102 -0.64 -7.44 -11.68
C PHE A 102 -1.58 -7.83 -12.85
N ALA A 103 -1.71 -9.12 -13.14
CA ALA A 103 -2.66 -9.60 -14.15
C ALA A 103 -4.11 -9.25 -13.78
N LEU A 104 -4.49 -9.48 -12.52
CA LEU A 104 -5.80 -9.09 -11.99
C LEU A 104 -6.01 -7.58 -12.05
N GLN A 105 -4.99 -6.79 -11.68
CA GLN A 105 -5.02 -5.33 -11.73
C GLN A 105 -5.25 -4.80 -13.15
N SER A 106 -4.59 -5.40 -14.13
CA SER A 106 -4.76 -5.04 -15.55
C SER A 106 -6.17 -5.37 -16.04
N ALA A 107 -6.69 -6.54 -15.68
CA ALA A 107 -8.06 -6.94 -16.02
C ALA A 107 -9.11 -6.03 -15.36
N LEU A 108 -8.93 -5.69 -14.07
CA LEU A 108 -9.80 -4.74 -13.38
C LEU A 108 -9.72 -3.34 -14.01
N GLY A 109 -8.53 -2.89 -14.44
CA GLY A 109 -8.35 -1.61 -15.13
C GLY A 109 -9.14 -1.55 -16.45
N ALA A 110 -9.10 -2.60 -17.25
CA ALA A 110 -9.92 -2.73 -18.47
C ALA A 110 -11.43 -2.73 -18.13
N LEU A 111 -11.82 -3.51 -17.12
CA LEU A 111 -13.22 -3.63 -16.69
C LEU A 111 -13.79 -2.28 -16.19
N VAL A 112 -13.00 -1.51 -15.45
CA VAL A 112 -13.37 -0.17 -14.96
C VAL A 112 -13.74 0.75 -16.12
N VAL A 113 -12.98 0.72 -17.22
CA VAL A 113 -13.24 1.54 -18.42
C VAL A 113 -14.47 1.02 -19.17
N VAL A 114 -14.51 -0.27 -19.48
CA VAL A 114 -15.61 -0.88 -20.29
C VAL A 114 -16.97 -0.76 -19.60
N LEU A 115 -17.01 -0.71 -18.27
CA LEU A 115 -18.24 -0.57 -17.48
C LEU A 115 -18.55 0.88 -17.05
N ASP A 116 -17.94 1.89 -17.67
CA ASP A 116 -18.20 3.31 -17.39
C ASP A 116 -17.94 3.70 -15.91
N LEU A 117 -16.80 3.24 -15.37
CA LEU A 117 -16.27 3.59 -14.04
C LEU A 117 -17.18 3.27 -12.84
N PRO A 118 -17.75 2.06 -12.70
CA PRO A 118 -18.64 1.77 -11.59
C PRO A 118 -17.86 1.84 -10.26
N PRO A 119 -18.45 2.44 -9.19
CA PRO A 119 -17.78 2.68 -7.92
C PRO A 119 -17.11 1.44 -7.31
N THR A 120 -17.77 0.29 -7.42
CA THR A 120 -17.26 -0.98 -6.90
C THR A 120 -16.02 -1.46 -7.65
N ALA A 121 -16.00 -1.39 -8.98
CA ALA A 121 -14.84 -1.80 -9.78
C ALA A 121 -13.65 -0.86 -9.56
N VAL A 122 -13.88 0.45 -9.47
CA VAL A 122 -12.83 1.45 -9.13
C VAL A 122 -12.26 1.18 -7.74
N THR A 123 -13.10 0.88 -6.75
CA THR A 123 -12.68 0.54 -5.38
C THR A 123 -11.85 -0.74 -5.35
N LEU A 124 -12.27 -1.79 -6.05
CA LEU A 124 -11.52 -3.05 -6.16
C LEU A 124 -10.19 -2.86 -6.90
N HIS A 125 -10.18 -2.04 -7.95
CA HIS A 125 -8.96 -1.71 -8.69
C HIS A 125 -7.94 -1.02 -7.79
N LEU A 126 -8.32 -0.02 -6.98
CA LEU A 126 -7.41 0.61 -6.02
C LEU A 126 -6.95 -0.38 -4.93
N GLY A 127 -7.87 -1.17 -4.36
CA GLY A 127 -7.53 -2.18 -3.34
C GLY A 127 -6.52 -3.20 -3.85
N THR A 128 -6.71 -3.69 -5.08
CA THR A 128 -5.78 -4.63 -5.74
C THR A 128 -4.43 -3.98 -6.03
N ALA A 129 -4.39 -2.69 -6.42
CA ALA A 129 -3.15 -1.94 -6.59
C ALA A 129 -2.34 -1.85 -5.28
N MET A 130 -3.01 -1.65 -4.15
CA MET A 130 -2.35 -1.65 -2.83
C MET A 130 -1.79 -3.02 -2.46
N LEU A 131 -2.52 -4.10 -2.74
CA LEU A 131 -2.03 -5.47 -2.53
C LEU A 131 -0.82 -5.78 -3.43
N LEU A 132 -0.86 -5.37 -4.69
CA LEU A 132 0.28 -5.49 -5.62
C LEU A 132 1.51 -4.74 -5.09
N LEU A 133 1.34 -3.48 -4.67
CA LEU A 133 2.42 -2.70 -4.05
C LEU A 133 2.97 -3.41 -2.81
N GLY A 134 2.09 -3.95 -1.95
CA GLY A 134 2.49 -4.72 -0.77
C GLY A 134 3.32 -5.96 -1.12
N ALA A 135 2.93 -6.72 -2.15
CA ALA A 135 3.68 -7.89 -2.62
C ALA A 135 5.06 -7.50 -3.19
N LEU A 136 5.14 -6.44 -3.99
CA LEU A 136 6.41 -5.94 -4.55
C LEU A 136 7.37 -5.48 -3.45
N LEU A 137 6.91 -4.70 -2.48
CA LEU A 137 7.70 -4.25 -1.34
C LEU A 137 8.16 -5.43 -0.48
N THR A 138 7.29 -6.41 -0.23
CA THR A 138 7.64 -7.62 0.53
C THR A 138 8.70 -8.44 -0.21
N ALA A 139 8.63 -8.55 -1.53
CA ALA A 139 9.67 -9.20 -2.34
C ALA A 139 11.03 -8.49 -2.21
N ALA A 140 11.04 -7.15 -2.30
CA ALA A 140 12.24 -6.33 -2.12
C ALA A 140 12.83 -6.53 -0.71
N VAL A 141 12.02 -6.38 0.33
CA VAL A 141 12.44 -6.53 1.73
C VAL A 141 12.99 -7.92 2.01
N THR A 142 12.35 -8.98 1.50
CA THR A 142 12.80 -10.38 1.71
C THR A 142 14.20 -10.63 1.13
N THR A 143 14.62 -9.87 0.12
CA THR A 143 15.96 -9.99 -0.47
C THR A 143 17.01 -9.12 0.22
N LEU A 144 16.62 -7.99 0.79
CA LEU A 144 17.52 -6.97 1.33
C LEU A 144 17.69 -7.06 2.85
N TYR A 145 16.58 -7.22 3.56
CA TYR A 145 16.57 -7.14 5.01
C TYR A 145 17.26 -8.35 5.64
N ARG A 146 18.11 -8.08 6.61
CA ARG A 146 18.78 -9.07 7.46
C ARG A 146 18.55 -8.66 8.89
N PRO A 147 17.72 -9.43 9.64
CA PRO A 147 17.41 -9.07 11.03
C PRO A 147 18.69 -9.14 11.88
N ARG A 148 18.89 -8.10 12.69
CA ARG A 148 19.97 -8.04 13.67
C ARG A 148 19.61 -8.79 14.95
N HIS A 149 18.33 -8.81 15.27
CA HIS A 149 17.76 -9.48 16.44
C HIS A 149 16.64 -10.41 16.00
N ARG A 150 16.41 -11.46 16.79
CA ARG A 150 15.29 -12.37 16.64
C ARG A 150 14.29 -12.08 17.76
N TYR A 151 13.02 -12.06 17.41
CA TYR A 151 11.94 -11.81 18.35
C TYR A 151 10.98 -12.99 18.36
N GLU A 152 10.40 -13.27 19.52
CA GLU A 152 9.22 -14.10 19.63
C GLU A 152 7.98 -13.29 19.22
N ARG A 153 6.92 -13.99 18.86
CA ARG A 153 5.64 -13.34 18.56
C ARG A 153 5.05 -12.80 19.84
N ASP A 154 4.72 -11.54 19.82
CA ASP A 154 4.15 -10.83 20.97
C ASP A 154 3.01 -9.88 20.52
N ASN A 155 2.57 -9.03 21.43
CA ASN A 155 1.52 -8.05 21.18
C ASN A 155 1.89 -7.06 20.06
N PHE A 156 3.16 -6.72 19.88
CA PHE A 156 3.60 -5.87 18.77
C PHE A 156 3.36 -6.58 17.44
N THR A 157 3.69 -7.88 17.36
CA THR A 157 3.49 -8.69 16.15
C THR A 157 2.02 -8.70 15.72
N LEU A 158 1.11 -8.97 16.67
CA LEU A 158 -0.32 -8.97 16.37
C LEU A 158 -0.80 -7.59 15.96
N LEU A 159 -0.40 -6.56 16.70
CA LEU A 159 -0.85 -5.19 16.51
C LEU A 159 -0.42 -4.64 15.15
N ILE A 160 0.83 -4.88 14.71
CA ILE A 160 1.29 -4.38 13.41
C ILE A 160 0.53 -5.02 12.25
N TYR A 161 0.20 -6.33 12.32
CA TYR A 161 -0.57 -6.99 11.27
C TYR A 161 -2.03 -6.49 11.23
N ILE A 162 -2.66 -6.30 12.38
CA ILE A 162 -4.01 -5.71 12.47
C ILE A 162 -4.01 -4.29 11.92
N THR A 163 -3.02 -3.46 12.31
CA THR A 163 -2.91 -2.06 11.84
C THR A 163 -2.69 -2.01 10.33
N THR A 164 -1.86 -2.91 9.79
CA THR A 164 -1.65 -2.99 8.34
C THR A 164 -2.94 -3.40 7.61
N ALA A 165 -3.66 -4.40 8.09
CA ALA A 165 -4.96 -4.78 7.52
C ALA A 165 -5.99 -3.63 7.63
N LEU A 166 -6.05 -2.95 8.78
CA LEU A 166 -6.94 -1.80 9.00
C LEU A 166 -6.62 -0.65 8.06
N SER A 167 -5.34 -0.39 7.74
CA SER A 167 -4.97 0.65 6.79
C SER A 167 -5.49 0.35 5.38
N LEU A 168 -5.54 -0.92 4.95
CA LEU A 168 -6.17 -1.30 3.69
C LEU A 168 -7.69 -1.05 3.73
N VAL A 169 -8.35 -1.36 4.85
CA VAL A 169 -9.79 -1.08 5.03
C VAL A 169 -10.07 0.42 4.93
N VAL A 170 -9.21 1.26 5.55
CA VAL A 170 -9.31 2.74 5.42
C VAL A 170 -9.18 3.18 3.96
N ILE A 171 -8.20 2.66 3.22
CA ILE A 171 -7.99 3.02 1.80
C ILE A 171 -9.21 2.62 0.96
N VAL A 172 -9.70 1.40 1.13
CA VAL A 172 -10.87 0.88 0.39
C VAL A 172 -12.14 1.67 0.75
N SER A 173 -12.35 2.01 2.04
CA SER A 173 -13.48 2.85 2.45
C SER A 173 -13.41 4.25 1.87
N GLY A 174 -12.22 4.85 1.77
CA GLY A 174 -12.02 6.15 1.10
C GLY A 174 -12.28 6.10 -0.41
N ALA A 175 -11.90 5.01 -1.07
CA ALA A 175 -12.23 4.77 -2.48
C ALA A 175 -13.74 4.66 -2.68
N LEU A 176 -14.47 4.02 -1.75
CA LEU A 176 -15.92 3.93 -1.77
C LEU A 176 -16.57 5.32 -1.59
N VAL A 177 -16.09 6.15 -0.66
CA VAL A 177 -16.56 7.55 -0.49
C VAL A 177 -16.43 8.31 -1.82
N ARG A 178 -15.29 8.21 -2.49
CA ARG A 178 -15.07 8.89 -3.79
C ARG A 178 -15.92 8.27 -4.90
N GLY A 179 -15.99 6.96 -4.96
CA GLY A 179 -16.73 6.23 -5.99
C GLY A 179 -18.23 6.44 -5.91
N SER A 180 -18.81 6.47 -4.71
CA SER A 180 -20.25 6.68 -4.49
C SER A 180 -20.72 8.12 -4.67
N GLY A 181 -19.80 9.08 -4.93
CA GLY A 181 -20.12 10.51 -5.00
C GLY A 181 -20.28 11.20 -3.63
N ALA A 182 -19.92 10.50 -2.55
CA ALA A 182 -20.08 10.99 -1.17
C ALA A 182 -18.96 11.95 -0.72
N SER A 183 -18.02 12.34 -1.60
CA SER A 183 -16.84 13.15 -1.25
C SER A 183 -17.17 14.48 -0.54
N LEU A 184 -18.27 15.12 -0.87
CA LEU A 184 -18.74 16.37 -0.27
C LEU A 184 -20.07 16.22 0.46
N ALA A 185 -20.45 15.00 0.83
CA ALA A 185 -21.63 14.77 1.65
C ALA A 185 -21.51 15.37 3.08
N CYS A 186 -20.26 15.44 3.58
CA CYS A 186 -19.91 16.20 4.79
C CYS A 186 -19.04 17.40 4.36
N THR A 187 -19.54 18.60 4.52
CA THR A 187 -18.87 19.83 4.06
C THR A 187 -17.94 20.46 5.11
N ASP A 188 -18.02 20.01 6.35
CA ASP A 188 -17.19 20.43 7.48
C ASP A 188 -16.24 19.30 7.95
N TRP A 189 -15.35 19.63 8.86
CA TRP A 189 -14.41 18.71 9.49
C TRP A 189 -14.12 19.18 10.92
N PRO A 190 -14.06 18.27 11.94
CA PRO A 190 -14.13 16.81 11.87
C PRO A 190 -15.54 16.22 11.86
N LEU A 191 -16.57 17.01 12.12
CA LEU A 191 -17.97 16.60 12.12
C LEU A 191 -18.50 16.44 10.69
N CYS A 192 -19.75 16.03 10.55
CA CYS A 192 -20.47 15.95 9.28
C CYS A 192 -21.70 16.84 9.34
N ASN A 193 -21.59 18.04 8.75
CA ASN A 193 -22.63 19.07 8.77
C ASN A 193 -23.13 19.36 10.19
N GLY A 194 -22.17 19.48 11.12
CA GLY A 194 -22.42 19.74 12.54
C GLY A 194 -22.74 18.50 13.38
N GLU A 195 -22.91 17.31 12.80
CA GLU A 195 -23.26 16.08 13.51
C GLU A 195 -22.10 15.08 13.56
N PHE A 196 -22.01 14.32 14.67
CA PHE A 196 -21.06 13.20 14.79
C PHE A 196 -21.58 11.92 14.15
N LEU A 197 -22.90 11.69 14.16
CA LEU A 197 -23.57 10.52 13.58
C LEU A 197 -24.69 10.98 12.63
N PRO A 198 -24.37 11.29 11.35
CA PRO A 198 -25.30 11.91 10.41
C PRO A 198 -26.26 10.92 9.74
N PHE A 199 -26.82 9.95 10.51
CA PHE A 199 -27.70 8.92 9.94
C PHE A 199 -28.98 9.48 9.32
N GLN A 200 -29.47 10.61 9.82
CA GLN A 200 -30.65 11.28 9.30
C GLN A 200 -30.36 12.08 8.01
N GLN A 201 -29.08 12.32 7.68
CA GLN A 201 -28.67 13.07 6.50
C GLN A 201 -28.51 12.19 5.24
N GLY A 202 -28.82 10.89 5.37
CA GLY A 202 -28.82 9.92 4.26
C GLY A 202 -27.54 9.11 4.11
N ALA A 203 -27.55 8.20 3.12
CA ALA A 203 -26.52 7.20 2.94
C ALA A 203 -25.12 7.79 2.65
N TRP A 204 -25.03 8.86 1.88
CA TRP A 204 -23.75 9.45 1.49
C TRP A 204 -23.04 10.11 2.69
N ALA A 205 -23.76 10.83 3.53
CA ALA A 205 -23.20 11.40 4.76
C ALA A 205 -22.74 10.27 5.71
N THR A 206 -23.53 9.20 5.83
CA THR A 206 -23.21 8.03 6.63
C THR A 206 -21.92 7.34 6.12
N ILE A 207 -21.79 7.10 4.82
CA ILE A 207 -20.60 6.48 4.20
C ILE A 207 -19.36 7.36 4.45
N HIS A 208 -19.48 8.67 4.27
CA HIS A 208 -18.38 9.61 4.49
C HIS A 208 -17.95 9.62 5.97
N MET A 209 -18.91 9.68 6.90
CA MET A 209 -18.60 9.67 8.33
C MET A 209 -18.04 8.35 8.80
N LEU A 210 -18.54 7.21 8.29
CA LEU A 210 -18.00 5.88 8.59
C LEU A 210 -16.50 5.80 8.22
N HIS A 211 -16.13 6.34 7.05
CA HIS A 211 -14.71 6.43 6.67
C HIS A 211 -13.90 7.21 7.72
N ARG A 212 -14.37 8.36 8.20
CA ARG A 212 -13.69 9.15 9.25
C ARG A 212 -13.54 8.39 10.55
N VAL A 213 -14.57 7.65 10.98
CA VAL A 213 -14.52 6.81 12.19
C VAL A 213 -13.46 5.72 12.05
N ILE A 214 -13.39 5.04 10.89
CA ILE A 214 -12.38 4.00 10.64
C ILE A 214 -10.98 4.64 10.61
N VAL A 215 -10.83 5.84 10.06
CA VAL A 215 -9.57 6.61 10.08
C VAL A 215 -9.11 6.89 11.52
N VAL A 216 -10.01 7.31 12.42
CA VAL A 216 -9.69 7.49 13.85
C VAL A 216 -9.22 6.17 14.48
N GLY A 217 -9.90 5.06 14.18
CA GLY A 217 -9.47 3.72 14.63
C GLY A 217 -8.06 3.36 14.18
N LEU A 218 -7.69 3.68 12.94
CA LEU A 218 -6.32 3.51 12.45
C LEU A 218 -5.32 4.36 13.23
N GLY A 219 -5.64 5.62 13.53
CA GLY A 219 -4.78 6.51 14.33
C GLY A 219 -4.51 5.97 15.73
N ILE A 220 -5.55 5.49 16.41
CA ILE A 220 -5.44 4.85 17.71
C ILE A 220 -4.53 3.59 17.61
N SER A 221 -4.75 2.77 16.59
CA SER A 221 -3.94 1.57 16.36
C SER A 221 -2.46 1.91 16.11
N LEU A 222 -2.16 2.92 15.29
CA LEU A 222 -0.80 3.39 15.03
C LEU A 222 -0.11 3.93 16.30
N PHE A 223 -0.84 4.66 17.14
CA PHE A 223 -0.31 5.10 18.43
C PHE A 223 0.14 3.90 19.29
N PHE A 224 -0.70 2.84 19.38
CA PHE A 224 -0.33 1.63 20.08
C PHE A 224 0.81 0.86 19.42
N VAL A 225 0.92 0.84 18.07
CA VAL A 225 2.08 0.27 17.37
C VAL A 225 3.37 0.97 17.80
N VAL A 226 3.38 2.31 17.82
CA VAL A 226 4.54 3.07 18.31
C VAL A 226 4.85 2.70 19.75
N ALA A 227 3.88 2.77 20.67
CA ALA A 227 4.11 2.43 22.08
C ALA A 227 4.62 0.99 22.28
N ALA A 228 4.05 0.03 21.53
CA ALA A 228 4.46 -1.37 21.58
C ALA A 228 5.88 -1.58 21.05
N ALA A 229 6.30 -0.88 19.98
CA ALA A 229 7.65 -0.97 19.44
C ALA A 229 8.73 -0.61 20.47
N TRP A 230 8.44 0.38 21.35
CA TRP A 230 9.33 0.74 22.46
C TRP A 230 9.26 -0.27 23.61
N ARG A 231 8.06 -0.67 24.02
CA ARG A 231 7.86 -1.64 25.11
C ARG A 231 8.47 -3.00 24.81
N SER A 232 8.30 -3.48 23.58
CA SER A 232 8.85 -4.76 23.12
C SER A 232 10.31 -4.68 22.66
N GLN A 233 11.00 -3.57 22.94
CA GLN A 233 12.44 -3.40 22.65
C GLN A 233 12.80 -3.67 21.19
N ARG A 234 11.91 -3.36 20.22
CA ARG A 234 12.22 -3.50 18.78
C ARG A 234 13.44 -2.65 18.40
N ASP A 235 14.18 -3.06 17.37
CA ASP A 235 15.36 -2.33 16.91
C ASP A 235 15.04 -0.91 16.44
N GLY A 236 16.08 -0.07 16.29
CA GLY A 236 15.91 1.34 15.92
C GLY A 236 15.23 1.54 14.58
N GLN A 237 15.38 0.61 13.63
CA GLN A 237 14.73 0.69 12.31
C GLN A 237 13.22 0.48 12.44
N MET A 238 12.78 -0.50 13.21
CA MET A 238 11.35 -0.75 13.43
C MET A 238 10.68 0.39 14.21
N ARG A 239 11.36 0.95 15.23
CA ARG A 239 10.87 2.13 15.96
C ARG A 239 10.76 3.35 15.05
N LEU A 240 11.75 3.60 14.21
CA LEU A 240 11.72 4.70 13.24
C LEU A 240 10.58 4.53 12.24
N LEU A 241 10.40 3.32 11.66
CA LEU A 241 9.32 3.05 10.71
C LEU A 241 7.95 3.24 11.36
N SER A 242 7.76 2.85 12.63
CA SER A 242 6.50 3.07 13.34
C SER A 242 6.20 4.56 13.54
N LEU A 243 7.21 5.39 13.83
CA LEU A 243 7.07 6.85 13.91
C LEU A 243 6.77 7.48 12.54
N ILE A 244 7.45 7.01 11.49
CA ILE A 244 7.19 7.48 10.11
C ILE A 244 5.75 7.15 9.70
N ALA A 245 5.26 5.93 10.01
CA ALA A 245 3.88 5.55 9.72
C ALA A 245 2.87 6.46 10.43
N LEU A 246 3.09 6.76 11.72
CA LEU A 246 2.24 7.68 12.48
C LEU A 246 2.32 9.11 11.94
N GLY A 247 3.52 9.60 11.60
CA GLY A 247 3.71 10.94 11.02
C GLY A 247 3.01 11.10 9.66
N LEU A 248 3.15 10.10 8.77
CA LEU A 248 2.45 10.08 7.49
C LEU A 248 0.94 10.02 7.67
N TYR A 249 0.43 9.24 8.61
CA TYR A 249 -0.99 9.17 8.94
C TYR A 249 -1.52 10.54 9.41
N LEU A 250 -0.82 11.23 10.32
CA LEU A 250 -1.24 12.55 10.80
C LEU A 250 -1.27 13.59 9.66
N ALA A 251 -0.24 13.61 8.84
CA ALA A 251 -0.20 14.45 7.65
C ALA A 251 -1.33 14.09 6.66
N GLN A 252 -1.60 12.78 6.47
CA GLN A 252 -2.69 12.26 5.66
C GLN A 252 -4.08 12.72 6.15
N ALA A 253 -4.30 12.73 7.47
CA ALA A 253 -5.54 13.24 8.06
C ALA A 253 -5.72 14.74 7.78
N GLY A 254 -4.64 15.53 7.88
CA GLY A 254 -4.62 16.94 7.51
C GLY A 254 -4.93 17.17 6.03
N VAL A 255 -4.30 16.41 5.13
CA VAL A 255 -4.59 16.47 3.68
C VAL A 255 -6.05 16.08 3.39
N GLY A 256 -6.60 15.08 4.10
CA GLY A 256 -8.00 14.70 4.00
C GLY A 256 -8.96 15.82 4.45
N ALA A 257 -8.63 16.53 5.53
CA ALA A 257 -9.37 17.70 5.97
C ALA A 257 -9.34 18.82 4.92
N MET A 258 -8.16 19.11 4.36
CA MET A 258 -8.00 20.12 3.30
C MET A 258 -8.76 19.75 2.02
N PHE A 259 -8.85 18.44 1.70
CA PHE A 259 -9.65 17.99 0.56
C PHE A 259 -11.14 18.35 0.75
N VAL A 260 -11.69 18.16 1.95
CA VAL A 260 -13.08 18.54 2.25
C VAL A 260 -13.25 20.06 2.26
N ILE A 261 -12.41 20.78 3.02
CA ILE A 261 -12.51 22.25 3.20
C ILE A 261 -12.33 23.00 1.88
N SER A 262 -11.50 22.47 0.96
CA SER A 262 -11.30 23.07 -0.37
C SER A 262 -12.40 22.75 -1.39
N GLY A 263 -13.49 22.09 -1.00
CA GLY A 263 -14.55 21.68 -1.93
C GLY A 263 -14.09 20.58 -2.89
N ALA A 264 -13.27 19.64 -2.41
CA ALA A 264 -12.70 18.52 -3.18
C ALA A 264 -11.71 18.95 -4.30
N ALA A 265 -10.89 19.98 -4.05
CA ALA A 265 -9.91 20.43 -5.04
C ALA A 265 -8.97 19.30 -5.47
N PRO A 266 -8.69 19.15 -6.79
CA PRO A 266 -8.00 18.01 -7.38
C PRO A 266 -6.64 17.71 -6.74
N LEU A 267 -5.86 18.76 -6.43
CA LEU A 267 -4.53 18.62 -5.82
C LEU A 267 -4.60 17.86 -4.49
N TRP A 268 -5.53 18.22 -3.61
CA TRP A 268 -5.69 17.58 -2.31
C TRP A 268 -6.17 16.13 -2.45
N GLY A 269 -7.03 15.86 -3.45
CA GLY A 269 -7.46 14.48 -3.74
C GLY A 269 -6.32 13.57 -4.17
N ALA A 270 -5.48 14.02 -5.10
CA ALA A 270 -4.29 13.27 -5.54
C ALA A 270 -3.26 13.10 -4.41
N ALA A 271 -2.99 14.18 -3.66
CA ALA A 271 -2.08 14.14 -2.51
C ALA A 271 -2.59 13.18 -1.43
N HIS A 272 -3.91 13.15 -1.17
CA HIS A 272 -4.53 12.24 -0.21
C HIS A 272 -4.27 10.75 -0.55
N VAL A 273 -4.47 10.37 -1.80
CA VAL A 273 -4.18 9.00 -2.27
C VAL A 273 -2.68 8.69 -2.20
N GLY A 274 -1.82 9.65 -2.59
CA GLY A 274 -0.36 9.50 -2.53
C GLY A 274 0.14 9.24 -1.10
N MET A 275 -0.33 10.02 -0.13
CA MET A 275 0.07 9.84 1.27
C MET A 275 -0.50 8.55 1.89
N ALA A 276 -1.73 8.16 1.50
CA ALA A 276 -2.30 6.88 1.89
C ALA A 276 -1.43 5.71 1.40
N SER A 277 -0.97 5.78 0.14
CA SER A 277 -0.04 4.78 -0.44
C SER A 277 1.30 4.76 0.29
N GLY A 278 1.81 5.91 0.73
CA GLY A 278 3.03 6.02 1.54
C GLY A 278 2.88 5.38 2.92
N THR A 279 1.78 5.67 3.63
CA THR A 279 1.47 5.05 4.92
C THR A 279 1.36 3.53 4.80
N TRP A 280 0.62 3.05 3.79
CA TRP A 280 0.52 1.63 3.46
C TRP A 280 1.89 1.00 3.21
N ALA A 281 2.73 1.63 2.37
CA ALA A 281 4.05 1.13 2.03
C ALA A 281 4.95 0.97 3.27
N VAL A 282 4.96 1.95 4.19
CA VAL A 282 5.72 1.88 5.44
C VAL A 282 5.20 0.77 6.34
N LEU A 283 3.89 0.59 6.47
CA LEU A 283 3.29 -0.49 7.26
C LEU A 283 3.62 -1.87 6.68
N ILE A 284 3.61 -2.04 5.37
CA ILE A 284 4.05 -3.28 4.70
C ILE A 284 5.52 -3.57 4.99
N VAL A 285 6.40 -2.57 4.87
CA VAL A 285 7.83 -2.73 5.16
C VAL A 285 8.04 -3.13 6.63
N LEU A 286 7.36 -2.46 7.57
CA LEU A 286 7.46 -2.76 8.99
C LEU A 286 6.93 -4.17 9.31
N SER A 287 5.80 -4.57 8.72
CA SER A 287 5.24 -5.93 8.84
C SER A 287 6.18 -7.00 8.27
N ALA A 288 6.84 -6.69 7.15
CA ALA A 288 7.82 -7.59 6.56
C ALA A 288 9.09 -7.72 7.42
N PHE A 289 9.58 -6.61 8.02
CA PHE A 289 10.69 -6.63 8.97
C PHE A 289 10.36 -7.50 10.17
N GLU A 290 9.19 -7.30 10.76
CA GLU A 290 8.70 -8.12 11.88
C GLU A 290 8.63 -9.59 11.50
N THR A 291 8.00 -9.93 10.35
CA THR A 291 7.88 -11.32 9.86
C THR A 291 9.24 -12.00 9.68
N LEU A 292 10.21 -11.28 9.13
CA LEU A 292 11.54 -11.81 8.86
C LEU A 292 12.42 -11.89 10.12
N SER A 293 12.07 -11.13 11.16
CA SER A 293 12.77 -11.14 12.45
C SER A 293 12.27 -12.21 13.42
N HIS A 294 11.23 -12.97 13.06
CA HIS A 294 10.79 -14.09 13.88
C HIS A 294 11.79 -15.28 13.79
N GLY A 295 12.00 -15.94 14.91
CA GLY A 295 12.81 -17.16 15.04
C GLY A 295 13.05 -17.45 16.51
N GLN A 296 13.37 -18.72 16.83
CA GLN A 296 13.84 -19.02 18.18
C GLN A 296 15.12 -18.24 18.44
N VAL A 297 15.15 -17.51 19.54
CA VAL A 297 16.39 -16.97 20.10
C VAL A 297 17.23 -18.19 20.42
N GLN A 298 18.24 -18.49 19.59
CA GLN A 298 19.28 -19.42 20.01
C GLN A 298 19.88 -18.80 21.27
N GLN A 299 19.54 -19.34 22.46
CA GLN A 299 20.34 -19.13 23.63
C GLN A 299 21.75 -19.53 23.20
N GLN A 300 22.62 -18.55 23.04
CA GLN A 300 24.05 -18.79 23.06
C GLN A 300 24.27 -19.49 24.38
N ASN A 301 24.39 -20.83 24.35
CA ASN A 301 24.95 -21.57 25.46
C ASN A 301 26.28 -20.88 25.73
N GLU A 302 26.29 -20.05 26.79
CA GLU A 302 27.53 -19.62 27.39
C GLU A 302 28.33 -20.89 27.60
N TRP A 303 29.42 -20.99 26.84
CA TRP A 303 30.41 -22.02 27.04
C TRP A 303 30.92 -21.85 28.49
N GLN A 304 30.35 -22.61 29.42
CA GLN A 304 30.91 -22.76 30.74
C GLN A 304 32.14 -23.63 30.58
N PRO A 305 33.37 -23.11 30.87
CA PRO A 305 34.56 -23.95 30.92
C PRO A 305 34.29 -25.02 31.96
N GLN A 306 34.26 -26.27 31.56
CA GLN A 306 34.32 -27.38 32.49
C GLN A 306 35.61 -27.22 33.28
N SER A 307 35.45 -26.90 34.59
CA SER A 307 36.57 -26.97 35.52
C SER A 307 37.08 -28.41 35.52
N GLU A 308 38.22 -28.64 34.88
CA GLU A 308 38.94 -29.89 35.02
C GLU A 308 39.23 -30.12 36.52
N PRO A 309 38.90 -31.32 37.05
CA PRO A 309 39.32 -31.67 38.41
C PRO A 309 40.83 -31.79 38.43
N LEU A 310 41.47 -31.06 39.38
CA LEU A 310 42.89 -31.15 39.66
C LEU A 310 43.26 -32.62 39.98
N PRO A 311 44.38 -33.16 39.40
CA PRO A 311 44.85 -34.49 39.77
C PRO A 311 45.26 -34.50 41.25
N SER A 312 44.68 -35.45 42.01
CA SER A 312 45.08 -35.74 43.36
C SER A 312 46.50 -36.29 43.40
N SER A 313 47.37 -35.59 44.11
CA SER A 313 48.73 -36.00 44.48
C SER A 313 48.74 -37.14 45.48
#